data_21dc70a58efcebc714f645501b35a235
#
_entry.id   21dc70a58efcebc714f645501b35a235
#
_cell.length_a   1.000
_cell.length_b   1.000
_cell.length_c   1.000
_cell.angle_alpha   90.00
_cell.angle_beta   90.00
_cell.angle_gamma   90.00
#
_symmetry.space_group_name_H-M   'P 1'
#
loop_
_entity.id
_entity.type
_entity.pdbx_description
1 polymer ?
#
loop_
_entity_poly.entity_id
_entity_poly.type
_entity_poly.pdbx_seq_one_letter_code
_entity_poly.pdbx_strand_id
1 'polypeptide(L)'
;MSRTHSRDLAEQGHKPVVAGLWMNGVLAAAKITAGIWGHSFALVADGFESFADVFSSAIVYLGLRLSAKPRDENHPYGHGKAEPLAAAVVGLALIGAGVTIAVQSIREILTPHEMPAPFTLAVLAAVVLLKEGLFRYSHRVGSDIESLAVKADAWHHRSDAITSALAFVGISTALWLGPGHESADDWAALLAAGIILYNAYHQIHLALRSEERRVGKEC
;
A
#
# COMPACT_ATOMS: atom_id res chain seq x y z
N MET A 1 -2.35 33.47 -15.00
CA MET A 1 -1.70 32.83 -13.81
C MET A 1 -0.22 32.83 -14.05
N SER A 2 0.61 33.44 -13.17
CA SER A 2 2.07 33.54 -13.42
C SER A 2 2.74 32.19 -13.20
N ARG A 3 3.83 31.93 -13.93
CA ARG A 3 4.63 30.69 -13.81
C ARG A 3 5.19 30.47 -12.39
N THR A 4 5.33 31.51 -11.61
CA THR A 4 5.72 31.48 -10.19
C THR A 4 4.64 30.86 -9.32
N HIS A 5 3.39 31.26 -9.49
CA HIS A 5 2.27 30.75 -8.68
C HIS A 5 2.04 29.24 -8.92
N SER A 6 2.16 28.75 -10.14
CA SER A 6 2.02 27.30 -10.43
C SER A 6 3.20 26.48 -9.87
N ARG A 7 4.40 27.03 -9.76
CA ARG A 7 5.55 26.38 -9.12
C ARG A 7 5.37 26.28 -7.61
N ASP A 8 4.88 27.35 -6.97
CA ASP A 8 4.64 27.39 -5.52
C ASP A 8 3.55 26.38 -5.12
N LEU A 9 2.49 26.21 -5.92
CA LEU A 9 1.44 25.21 -5.69
C LEU A 9 1.97 23.78 -5.85
N ALA A 10 2.81 23.54 -6.86
CA ALA A 10 3.42 22.22 -7.07
C ALA A 10 4.37 21.86 -5.92
N GLU A 11 5.15 22.82 -5.40
CA GLU A 11 6.04 22.63 -4.26
C GLU A 11 5.28 22.36 -2.96
N GLN A 12 4.16 23.04 -2.74
CA GLN A 12 3.29 22.78 -1.60
C GLN A 12 2.66 21.38 -1.64
N GLY A 13 2.25 20.89 -2.84
CA GLY A 13 1.71 19.55 -3.01
C GLY A 13 2.76 18.44 -2.88
N HIS A 14 4.04 18.72 -3.15
CA HIS A 14 5.11 17.75 -3.06
C HIS A 14 5.44 17.34 -1.60
N LYS A 15 5.33 18.25 -0.65
CA LYS A 15 5.66 18.01 0.77
C LYS A 15 4.83 16.88 1.41
N PRO A 16 3.47 16.87 1.33
CA PRO A 16 2.68 15.80 1.90
C PRO A 16 2.95 14.44 1.24
N VAL A 17 3.16 14.41 -0.09
CA VAL A 17 3.45 13.16 -0.81
C VAL A 17 4.79 12.56 -0.37
N VAL A 18 5.84 13.36 -0.26
CA VAL A 18 7.15 12.89 0.22
C VAL A 18 7.08 12.46 1.70
N ALA A 19 6.38 13.23 2.54
CA ALA A 19 6.17 12.86 3.93
C ALA A 19 5.42 11.52 4.04
N GLY A 20 4.39 11.32 3.22
CA GLY A 20 3.64 10.06 3.11
C GLY A 20 4.52 8.88 2.74
N LEU A 21 5.38 9.03 1.71
CA LEU A 21 6.29 7.99 1.26
C LEU A 21 7.25 7.54 2.36
N TRP A 22 7.92 8.50 3.03
CA TRP A 22 8.82 8.22 4.14
C TRP A 22 8.11 7.59 5.33
N MET A 23 6.95 8.14 5.70
CA MET A 23 6.13 7.61 6.79
C MET A 23 5.72 6.16 6.49
N ASN A 24 5.22 5.87 5.30
CA ASN A 24 4.82 4.53 4.89
C ASN A 24 5.99 3.53 4.95
N GLY A 25 7.18 3.92 4.52
CA GLY A 25 8.37 3.07 4.61
C GLY A 25 8.75 2.74 6.07
N VAL A 26 8.75 3.72 6.94
CA VAL A 26 9.05 3.53 8.38
C VAL A 26 7.95 2.69 9.04
N LEU A 27 6.68 2.98 8.78
CA LEU A 27 5.56 2.22 9.34
C LEU A 27 5.52 0.78 8.83
N ALA A 28 5.83 0.54 7.57
CA ALA A 28 5.93 -0.82 7.02
C ALA A 28 6.99 -1.64 7.76
N ALA A 29 8.20 -1.08 7.93
CA ALA A 29 9.27 -1.73 8.67
C ALA A 29 8.89 -1.98 10.14
N ALA A 30 8.28 -0.99 10.81
CA ALA A 30 7.83 -1.11 12.20
C ALA A 30 6.75 -2.19 12.37
N LYS A 31 5.75 -2.24 11.47
CA LYS A 31 4.69 -3.25 11.47
C LYS A 31 5.23 -4.66 11.26
N ILE A 32 6.10 -4.86 10.24
CA ILE A 32 6.67 -6.18 9.93
C ILE A 32 7.51 -6.67 11.11
N THR A 33 8.40 -5.83 11.64
CA THR A 33 9.27 -6.23 12.78
C THR A 33 8.46 -6.49 14.04
N ALA A 34 7.50 -5.63 14.37
CA ALA A 34 6.63 -5.82 15.53
C ALA A 34 5.69 -7.03 15.37
N GLY A 35 5.21 -7.30 14.15
CA GLY A 35 4.39 -8.46 13.85
C GLY A 35 5.14 -9.78 14.01
N ILE A 36 6.40 -9.85 13.51
CA ILE A 36 7.26 -11.02 13.67
C ILE A 36 7.58 -11.27 15.15
N TRP A 37 7.99 -10.25 15.89
CA TRP A 37 8.33 -10.39 17.32
C TRP A 37 7.10 -10.58 18.20
N GLY A 38 5.96 -10.08 17.77
CA GLY A 38 4.68 -10.17 18.48
C GLY A 38 3.82 -11.35 18.08
N HIS A 39 4.31 -12.25 17.22
CA HIS A 39 3.56 -13.42 16.72
C HIS A 39 2.15 -13.05 16.20
N SER A 40 2.07 -11.93 15.44
CA SER A 40 0.82 -11.44 14.86
C SER A 40 0.88 -11.42 13.34
N PHE A 41 0.16 -12.33 12.70
CA PHE A 41 0.06 -12.40 11.25
C PHE A 41 -0.74 -11.23 10.66
N ALA A 42 -1.76 -10.72 11.37
CA ALA A 42 -2.49 -9.53 10.93
C ALA A 42 -1.57 -8.31 10.84
N LEU A 43 -0.69 -8.11 11.81
CA LEU A 43 0.26 -7.00 11.81
C LEU A 43 1.33 -7.16 10.72
N VAL A 44 1.81 -8.40 10.48
CA VAL A 44 2.73 -8.70 9.37
C VAL A 44 2.05 -8.42 8.04
N ALA A 45 0.81 -8.88 7.82
CA ALA A 45 0.05 -8.66 6.60
C ALA A 45 -0.16 -7.15 6.32
N ASP A 46 -0.58 -6.39 7.32
CA ASP A 46 -0.75 -4.94 7.26
C ASP A 46 0.59 -4.22 6.97
N GLY A 47 1.71 -4.74 7.49
CA GLY A 47 3.05 -4.28 7.18
C GLY A 47 3.46 -4.54 5.73
N PHE A 48 3.16 -5.72 5.19
CA PHE A 48 3.42 -6.05 3.79
C PHE A 48 2.58 -5.22 2.83
N GLU A 49 1.32 -4.92 3.15
CA GLU A 49 0.48 -4.00 2.38
C GLU A 49 1.15 -2.62 2.29
N SER A 50 1.53 -2.04 3.43
CA SER A 50 2.23 -0.74 3.46
C SER A 50 3.58 -0.76 2.72
N PHE A 51 4.33 -1.84 2.79
CA PHE A 51 5.57 -2.02 2.02
C PHE A 51 5.31 -2.09 0.52
N ALA A 52 4.28 -2.84 0.12
CA ALA A 52 3.89 -2.99 -1.27
C ALA A 52 3.47 -1.65 -1.90
N ASP A 53 2.81 -0.77 -1.15
CA ASP A 53 2.42 0.57 -1.60
C ASP A 53 3.64 1.45 -1.88
N VAL A 54 4.64 1.45 -0.97
CA VAL A 54 5.92 2.16 -1.19
C VAL A 54 6.66 1.60 -2.40
N PHE A 55 6.73 0.27 -2.51
CA PHE A 55 7.41 -0.41 -3.61
C PHE A 55 6.71 -0.15 -4.95
N SER A 56 5.37 -0.21 -4.97
CA SER A 56 4.56 0.13 -6.14
C SER A 56 4.82 1.55 -6.62
N SER A 57 4.78 2.50 -5.71
CA SER A 57 5.02 3.91 -6.03
C SER A 57 6.42 4.13 -6.61
N ALA A 58 7.44 3.46 -6.05
CA ALA A 58 8.81 3.54 -6.56
C ALA A 58 8.95 2.95 -7.97
N ILE A 59 8.36 1.76 -8.21
CA ILE A 59 8.42 1.10 -9.52
C ILE A 59 7.64 1.88 -10.58
N VAL A 60 6.44 2.38 -10.24
CA VAL A 60 5.65 3.21 -11.16
C VAL A 60 6.40 4.49 -11.50
N TYR A 61 7.02 5.15 -10.52
CA TYR A 61 7.85 6.33 -10.77
C TYR A 61 9.03 6.03 -11.72
N LEU A 62 9.73 4.91 -11.52
CA LEU A 62 10.82 4.47 -12.41
C LEU A 62 10.29 4.14 -13.81
N GLY A 63 9.14 3.46 -13.90
CA GLY A 63 8.47 3.15 -15.17
C GLY A 63 8.09 4.42 -15.94
N LEU A 64 7.49 5.41 -15.28
CA LEU A 64 7.17 6.71 -15.86
C LEU A 64 8.42 7.46 -16.34
N ARG A 65 9.48 7.45 -15.53
CA ARG A 65 10.73 8.10 -15.88
C ARG A 65 11.43 7.45 -17.08
N LEU A 66 11.31 6.12 -17.18
CA LEU A 66 11.84 5.36 -18.30
C LEU A 66 10.99 5.58 -19.56
N SER A 67 9.68 5.58 -19.44
CA SER A 67 8.75 5.80 -20.57
C SER A 67 8.88 7.18 -21.20
N ALA A 68 9.33 8.18 -20.42
CA ALA A 68 9.58 9.53 -20.89
C ALA A 68 10.87 9.69 -21.73
N LYS A 69 11.74 8.65 -21.79
CA LYS A 69 12.94 8.70 -22.62
C LYS A 69 12.60 8.69 -24.11
N PRO A 70 13.27 9.53 -24.92
CA PRO A 70 13.10 9.51 -26.39
C PRO A 70 13.51 8.16 -26.98
N ARG A 71 13.09 7.94 -28.22
CA ARG A 71 13.49 6.79 -29.02
C ARG A 71 15.01 6.77 -29.19
N ASP A 72 15.61 5.61 -29.09
CA ASP A 72 17.05 5.35 -29.31
C ASP A 72 17.25 4.24 -30.34
N GLU A 73 18.51 3.97 -30.72
CA GLU A 73 18.84 2.95 -31.73
C GLU A 73 18.41 1.54 -31.32
N ASN A 74 18.37 1.23 -30.02
CA ASN A 74 17.96 -0.07 -29.49
C ASN A 74 16.43 -0.16 -29.29
N HIS A 75 15.74 0.98 -29.19
CA HIS A 75 14.30 1.06 -28.94
C HIS A 75 13.62 1.99 -29.96
N PRO A 76 13.48 1.55 -31.24
CA PRO A 76 12.91 2.38 -32.32
C PRO A 76 11.45 2.79 -32.07
N TYR A 77 10.71 2.00 -31.27
CA TYR A 77 9.35 2.31 -30.85
C TYR A 77 9.25 3.14 -29.57
N GLY A 78 10.41 3.49 -28.96
CA GLY A 78 10.46 4.23 -27.70
C GLY A 78 10.26 3.35 -26.48
N HIS A 79 10.21 3.97 -25.30
CA HIS A 79 10.16 3.30 -23.98
C HIS A 79 8.77 3.31 -23.34
N GLY A 80 7.73 3.69 -24.10
CA GLY A 80 6.37 3.89 -23.58
C GLY A 80 5.72 2.66 -22.91
N LYS A 81 6.22 1.43 -23.15
CA LYS A 81 5.74 0.20 -22.51
C LYS A 81 6.35 -0.04 -21.12
N ALA A 82 7.32 0.78 -20.70
CA ALA A 82 7.96 0.61 -19.38
C ALA A 82 6.99 0.84 -18.22
N GLU A 83 6.05 1.78 -18.37
CA GLU A 83 5.03 2.08 -17.35
C GLU A 83 4.05 0.92 -17.10
N PRO A 84 3.33 0.39 -18.09
CA PRO A 84 2.43 -0.75 -17.87
C PRO A 84 3.18 -2.03 -17.47
N LEU A 85 4.41 -2.23 -17.94
CA LEU A 85 5.23 -3.36 -17.51
C LEU A 85 5.60 -3.24 -16.02
N ALA A 86 6.00 -2.04 -15.57
CA ALA A 86 6.26 -1.78 -14.16
C ALA A 86 5.03 -2.05 -13.30
N ALA A 87 3.84 -1.59 -13.71
CA ALA A 87 2.58 -1.86 -13.01
C ALA A 87 2.24 -3.36 -12.95
N ALA A 88 2.51 -4.11 -14.03
CA ALA A 88 2.30 -5.55 -14.06
C ALA A 88 3.25 -6.30 -13.10
N VAL A 89 4.54 -5.92 -13.06
CA VAL A 89 5.53 -6.49 -12.12
C VAL A 89 5.10 -6.28 -10.67
N VAL A 90 4.65 -5.08 -10.34
CA VAL A 90 4.11 -4.78 -9.01
C VAL A 90 2.90 -5.64 -8.69
N GLY A 91 1.94 -5.73 -9.60
CA GLY A 91 0.76 -6.56 -9.42
C GLY A 91 1.08 -8.03 -9.18
N LEU A 92 2.05 -8.60 -9.91
CA LEU A 92 2.52 -9.97 -9.71
C LEU A 92 3.20 -10.16 -8.33
N ALA A 93 4.02 -9.20 -7.90
CA ALA A 93 4.63 -9.23 -6.57
C ALA A 93 3.57 -9.19 -5.45
N LEU A 94 2.54 -8.36 -5.62
CA LEU A 94 1.39 -8.28 -4.68
C LEU A 94 0.59 -9.59 -4.64
N ILE A 95 0.36 -10.25 -5.78
CA ILE A 95 -0.29 -11.56 -5.81
C ILE A 95 0.55 -12.58 -5.01
N GLY A 96 1.86 -12.63 -5.24
CA GLY A 96 2.76 -13.51 -4.51
C GLY A 96 2.70 -13.28 -3.00
N ALA A 97 2.76 -12.04 -2.56
CA ALA A 97 2.64 -11.66 -1.14
C ALA A 97 1.27 -12.05 -0.56
N GLY A 98 0.17 -11.66 -1.23
CA GLY A 98 -1.19 -11.96 -0.78
C GLY A 98 -1.47 -13.46 -0.67
N VAL A 99 -1.03 -14.26 -1.66
CA VAL A 99 -1.15 -15.73 -1.61
C VAL A 99 -0.34 -16.32 -0.45
N THR A 100 0.90 -15.84 -0.24
CA THR A 100 1.75 -16.32 0.86
C THR A 100 1.09 -16.04 2.22
N ILE A 101 0.59 -14.81 2.43
CA ILE A 101 -0.11 -14.43 3.67
C ILE A 101 -1.37 -15.28 3.84
N ALA A 102 -2.20 -15.45 2.79
CA ALA A 102 -3.42 -16.24 2.87
C ALA A 102 -3.15 -17.71 3.22
N VAL A 103 -2.15 -18.35 2.57
CA VAL A 103 -1.77 -19.74 2.87
C VAL A 103 -1.27 -19.88 4.30
N GLN A 104 -0.47 -18.93 4.76
CA GLN A 104 0.07 -18.96 6.12
C GLN A 104 -1.06 -18.74 7.15
N SER A 105 -1.93 -17.75 6.94
CA SER A 105 -3.07 -17.51 7.82
C SER A 105 -4.00 -18.73 7.93
N ILE A 106 -4.28 -19.40 6.81
CA ILE A 106 -5.08 -20.64 6.82
C ILE A 106 -4.37 -21.74 7.64
N ARG A 107 -3.05 -21.87 7.54
CA ARG A 107 -2.30 -22.86 8.34
C ARG A 107 -2.37 -22.54 9.82
N GLU A 108 -2.20 -21.27 10.21
CA GLU A 108 -2.26 -20.84 11.62
C GLU A 108 -3.69 -20.99 12.19
N ILE A 109 -4.73 -20.73 11.41
CA ILE A 109 -6.13 -21.01 11.83
C ILE A 109 -6.36 -22.50 12.14
N LEU A 110 -5.68 -23.40 11.42
CA LEU A 110 -5.86 -24.85 11.57
C LEU A 110 -4.94 -25.49 12.61
N THR A 111 -3.89 -24.79 13.05
CA THR A 111 -2.89 -25.31 13.99
C THR A 111 -2.76 -24.40 15.21
N PRO A 112 -2.68 -24.97 16.43
CA PRO A 112 -2.43 -24.18 17.62
C PRO A 112 -1.09 -23.43 17.50
N HIS A 113 -1.09 -22.12 17.78
CA HIS A 113 0.08 -21.26 17.75
C HIS A 113 0.08 -20.27 18.91
N GLU A 114 1.13 -19.46 19.02
CA GLU A 114 1.27 -18.50 20.12
C GLU A 114 0.31 -17.31 19.94
N MET A 115 -0.22 -16.82 21.05
CA MET A 115 -1.07 -15.62 21.04
C MET A 115 -0.28 -14.37 20.65
N PRO A 116 -0.90 -13.43 19.93
CA PRO A 116 -0.29 -12.14 19.64
C PRO A 116 0.13 -11.42 20.92
N ALA A 117 1.33 -10.84 20.92
CA ALA A 117 1.82 -10.11 22.07
C ALA A 117 1.07 -8.78 22.28
N PRO A 118 0.71 -8.38 23.50
CA PRO A 118 -0.10 -7.18 23.75
C PRO A 118 0.50 -5.86 23.22
N PHE A 119 1.85 -5.77 23.10
CA PHE A 119 2.49 -4.56 22.57
C PHE A 119 2.16 -4.29 21.10
N THR A 120 1.75 -5.31 20.32
CA THR A 120 1.34 -5.15 18.92
C THR A 120 0.13 -4.22 18.78
N LEU A 121 -0.78 -4.21 19.77
CA LEU A 121 -1.88 -3.25 19.83
C LEU A 121 -1.40 -1.80 19.97
N ALA A 122 -0.36 -1.55 20.76
CA ALA A 122 0.19 -0.22 20.89
C ALA A 122 0.83 0.27 19.57
N VAL A 123 1.51 -0.64 18.86
CA VAL A 123 2.06 -0.36 17.52
C VAL A 123 0.94 -0.02 16.54
N LEU A 124 -0.11 -0.84 16.46
CA LEU A 124 -1.25 -0.58 15.57
C LEU A 124 -2.00 0.70 15.91
N ALA A 125 -2.24 0.96 17.19
CA ALA A 125 -2.85 2.22 17.62
C ALA A 125 -2.03 3.43 17.16
N ALA A 126 -0.70 3.40 17.31
CA ALA A 126 0.19 4.43 16.81
C ALA A 126 0.12 4.56 15.29
N VAL A 127 0.10 3.45 14.56
CA VAL A 127 -0.03 3.42 13.09
C VAL A 127 -1.34 4.08 12.65
N VAL A 128 -2.48 3.68 13.22
CA VAL A 128 -3.79 4.25 12.88
C VAL A 128 -3.82 5.76 13.13
N LEU A 129 -3.30 6.21 14.28
CA LEU A 129 -3.25 7.64 14.60
C LEU A 129 -2.34 8.42 13.65
N LEU A 130 -1.18 7.88 13.30
CA LEU A 130 -0.24 8.52 12.36
C LEU A 130 -0.84 8.58 10.94
N LYS A 131 -1.46 7.50 10.47
CA LYS A 131 -2.12 7.44 9.15
C LYS A 131 -3.31 8.41 9.08
N GLU A 132 -4.14 8.47 10.11
CA GLU A 132 -5.25 9.44 10.18
C GLU A 132 -4.73 10.89 10.24
N GLY A 133 -3.63 11.14 10.97
CA GLY A 133 -2.97 12.45 10.99
C GLY A 133 -2.44 12.84 9.61
N LEU A 134 -1.80 11.90 8.91
CA LEU A 134 -1.29 12.11 7.56
C LEU A 134 -2.43 12.36 6.55
N PHE A 135 -3.53 11.59 6.64
CA PHE A 135 -4.75 11.84 5.87
C PHE A 135 -5.24 13.28 6.05
N ARG A 136 -5.41 13.73 7.29
CA ARG A 136 -5.91 15.09 7.58
C ARG A 136 -4.98 16.16 7.04
N TYR A 137 -3.68 15.97 7.20
CA TYR A 137 -2.66 16.88 6.66
C TYR A 137 -2.70 16.96 5.14
N SER A 138 -2.60 15.81 4.46
CA SER A 138 -2.60 15.73 3.00
C SER A 138 -3.92 16.22 2.40
N HIS A 139 -5.06 15.87 3.01
CA HIS A 139 -6.38 16.30 2.57
C HIS A 139 -6.56 17.81 2.66
N ARG A 140 -6.07 18.43 3.77
CA ARG A 140 -6.10 19.88 3.94
C ARG A 140 -5.26 20.57 2.87
N VAL A 141 -3.99 20.18 2.71
CA VAL A 141 -3.10 20.74 1.68
C VAL A 141 -3.70 20.54 0.28
N GLY A 142 -4.18 19.35 -0.04
CA GLY A 142 -4.80 19.06 -1.34
C GLY A 142 -6.07 19.86 -1.60
N SER A 143 -6.78 20.27 -0.54
CA SER A 143 -7.95 21.16 -0.66
C SER A 143 -7.53 22.60 -0.88
N ASP A 144 -6.52 23.07 -0.16
CA ASP A 144 -6.02 24.44 -0.25
C ASP A 144 -5.41 24.75 -1.64
N ILE A 145 -4.74 23.76 -2.26
CA ILE A 145 -4.16 23.89 -3.61
C ILE A 145 -5.07 23.35 -4.72
N GLU A 146 -6.29 22.91 -4.40
CA GLU A 146 -7.26 22.30 -5.33
C GLU A 146 -6.70 21.10 -6.14
N SER A 147 -5.72 20.37 -5.59
CA SER A 147 -5.09 19.23 -6.23
C SER A 147 -5.86 17.94 -6.02
N LEU A 148 -6.39 17.37 -7.10
CA LEU A 148 -7.05 16.06 -7.06
C LEU A 148 -6.08 14.92 -6.74
N ALA A 149 -4.83 15.01 -7.20
CA ALA A 149 -3.81 14.01 -6.95
C ALA A 149 -3.45 13.91 -5.46
N VAL A 150 -3.23 15.07 -4.80
CA VAL A 150 -2.94 15.13 -3.35
C VAL A 150 -4.15 14.67 -2.52
N LYS A 151 -5.37 14.98 -2.96
CA LYS A 151 -6.59 14.47 -2.31
C LYS A 151 -6.73 12.95 -2.45
N ALA A 152 -6.40 12.39 -3.61
CA ALA A 152 -6.45 10.95 -3.85
C ALA A 152 -5.41 10.22 -2.97
N ASP A 153 -4.18 10.75 -2.88
CA ASP A 153 -3.14 10.25 -1.98
C ASP A 153 -3.58 10.29 -0.50
N ALA A 154 -4.24 11.37 -0.08
CA ALA A 154 -4.82 11.47 1.27
C ALA A 154 -5.84 10.34 1.52
N TRP A 155 -6.77 10.10 0.60
CA TRP A 155 -7.75 9.00 0.73
C TRP A 155 -7.11 7.62 0.79
N HIS A 156 -5.96 7.42 0.10
CA HIS A 156 -5.17 6.19 0.22
C HIS A 156 -4.67 6.00 1.67
N HIS A 157 -4.10 7.02 2.30
CA HIS A 157 -3.68 6.95 3.71
C HIS A 157 -4.83 6.61 4.67
N ARG A 158 -6.04 7.10 4.39
CA ARG A 158 -7.21 6.75 5.19
C ARG A 158 -7.65 5.31 4.98
N SER A 159 -7.57 4.79 3.76
CA SER A 159 -7.82 3.39 3.47
C SER A 159 -6.87 2.48 4.26
N ASP A 160 -5.58 2.82 4.28
CA ASP A 160 -4.56 2.10 5.06
C ASP A 160 -4.83 2.17 6.57
N ALA A 161 -5.33 3.30 7.08
CA ALA A 161 -5.72 3.42 8.49
C ALA A 161 -6.87 2.47 8.84
N ILE A 162 -7.80 2.26 7.91
CA ILE A 162 -8.92 1.32 8.09
C ILE A 162 -8.44 -0.13 8.09
N THR A 163 -7.52 -0.51 7.19
CA THR A 163 -6.93 -1.88 7.18
C THR A 163 -6.14 -2.16 8.44
N SER A 164 -5.31 -1.21 8.89
CA SER A 164 -4.61 -1.31 10.19
C SER A 164 -5.58 -1.39 11.38
N ALA A 165 -6.73 -0.70 11.33
CA ALA A 165 -7.76 -0.81 12.36
C ALA A 165 -8.45 -2.17 12.37
N LEU A 166 -8.62 -2.83 11.22
CA LEU A 166 -9.11 -4.22 11.15
C LEU A 166 -8.13 -5.19 11.82
N ALA A 167 -6.82 -5.06 11.57
CA ALA A 167 -5.79 -5.83 12.26
C ALA A 167 -5.84 -5.59 13.78
N PHE A 168 -6.01 -4.33 14.21
CA PHE A 168 -6.17 -3.98 15.61
C PHE A 168 -7.36 -4.68 16.25
N VAL A 169 -8.51 -4.74 15.57
CA VAL A 169 -9.70 -5.46 16.05
C VAL A 169 -9.43 -6.96 16.15
N GLY A 170 -8.78 -7.58 15.16
CA GLY A 170 -8.42 -8.99 15.18
C GLY A 170 -7.58 -9.36 16.39
N ILE A 171 -6.46 -8.65 16.59
CA ILE A 171 -5.56 -8.84 17.74
C ILE A 171 -6.28 -8.56 19.07
N SER A 172 -7.06 -7.48 19.15
CA SER A 172 -7.81 -7.16 20.36
C SER A 172 -8.79 -8.28 20.73
N THR A 173 -9.44 -8.88 19.72
CA THR A 173 -10.36 -9.98 19.91
C THR A 173 -9.64 -11.23 20.42
N ALA A 174 -8.50 -11.60 19.83
CA ALA A 174 -7.65 -12.69 20.28
C ALA A 174 -7.25 -12.52 21.74
N LEU A 175 -6.73 -11.34 22.09
CA LEU A 175 -6.24 -11.05 23.45
C LEU A 175 -7.39 -10.98 24.49
N TRP A 176 -8.55 -10.48 24.11
CA TRP A 176 -9.70 -10.33 25.03
C TRP A 176 -10.39 -11.66 25.30
N LEU A 177 -10.55 -12.49 24.29
CA LEU A 177 -11.17 -13.80 24.43
C LEU A 177 -10.21 -14.83 25.09
N GLY A 178 -8.90 -14.61 25.02
CA GLY A 178 -7.87 -15.41 25.66
C GLY A 178 -7.56 -16.74 24.95
N PRO A 179 -6.90 -17.69 25.64
CA PRO A 179 -6.45 -18.94 25.07
C PRO A 179 -7.57 -19.73 24.36
N GLY A 180 -7.28 -20.21 23.16
CA GLY A 180 -8.25 -20.89 22.27
C GLY A 180 -8.89 -19.99 21.22
N HIS A 181 -8.55 -18.69 21.19
CA HIS A 181 -9.04 -17.72 20.21
C HIS A 181 -7.90 -17.00 19.49
N GLU A 182 -6.70 -17.60 19.47
CA GLU A 182 -5.52 -17.11 18.78
C GLU A 182 -5.80 -16.85 17.30
N SER A 183 -6.63 -17.69 16.69
CA SER A 183 -7.02 -17.60 15.28
C SER A 183 -7.77 -16.31 14.90
N ALA A 184 -8.22 -15.49 15.86
CA ALA A 184 -8.89 -14.22 15.53
C ALA A 184 -7.95 -13.24 14.82
N ASP A 185 -6.65 -13.23 15.15
CA ASP A 185 -5.60 -12.49 14.45
C ASP A 185 -5.41 -13.01 13.01
N ASP A 186 -5.40 -14.33 12.83
CA ASP A 186 -5.22 -14.95 11.50
C ASP A 186 -6.42 -14.72 10.58
N TRP A 187 -7.63 -14.67 11.12
CA TRP A 187 -8.80 -14.28 10.33
C TRP A 187 -8.70 -12.83 9.84
N ALA A 188 -8.17 -11.92 10.66
CA ALA A 188 -7.90 -10.55 10.23
C ALA A 188 -6.80 -10.50 9.17
N ALA A 189 -5.74 -11.30 9.31
CA ALA A 189 -4.68 -11.45 8.30
C ALA A 189 -5.22 -12.02 6.97
N LEU A 190 -6.13 -13.00 7.03
CA LEU A 190 -6.76 -13.58 5.84
C LEU A 190 -7.64 -12.56 5.10
N LEU A 191 -8.38 -11.72 5.84
CA LEU A 191 -9.14 -10.61 5.25
C LEU A 191 -8.21 -9.59 4.58
N ALA A 192 -7.11 -9.21 5.25
CA ALA A 192 -6.09 -8.32 4.67
C ALA A 192 -5.48 -8.90 3.39
N ALA A 193 -5.14 -10.21 3.38
CA ALA A 193 -4.68 -10.91 2.19
C ALA A 193 -5.69 -10.85 1.03
N GLY A 194 -6.99 -10.97 1.32
CA GLY A 194 -8.06 -10.79 0.34
C GLY A 194 -8.08 -9.40 -0.28
N ILE A 195 -7.87 -8.35 0.52
CA ILE A 195 -7.77 -6.96 0.06
C ILE A 195 -6.53 -6.78 -0.82
N ILE A 196 -5.37 -7.31 -0.40
CA ILE A 196 -4.12 -7.27 -1.19
C ILE A 196 -4.31 -7.92 -2.56
N LEU A 197 -4.91 -9.12 -2.60
CA LEU A 197 -5.18 -9.83 -3.85
C LEU A 197 -6.16 -9.08 -4.76
N TYR A 198 -7.19 -8.48 -4.20
CA TYR A 198 -8.13 -7.64 -4.94
C TYR A 198 -7.43 -6.41 -5.55
N ASN A 199 -6.59 -5.71 -4.76
CA ASN A 199 -5.83 -4.56 -5.22
C ASN A 199 -4.83 -4.95 -6.32
N ALA A 200 -4.14 -6.09 -6.17
CA ALA A 200 -3.23 -6.64 -7.18
C ALA A 200 -3.95 -6.95 -8.50
N TYR A 201 -5.11 -7.62 -8.42
CA TYR A 201 -5.94 -7.90 -9.60
C TYR A 201 -6.36 -6.60 -10.30
N HIS A 202 -6.82 -5.62 -9.53
CA HIS A 202 -7.25 -4.33 -10.08
C HIS A 202 -6.11 -3.59 -10.77
N GLN A 203 -4.91 -3.57 -10.18
CA GLN A 203 -3.72 -2.95 -10.78
C GLN A 203 -3.31 -3.63 -12.09
N ILE A 204 -3.27 -4.97 -12.13
CA ILE A 204 -2.95 -5.71 -13.36
C ILE A 204 -4.00 -5.44 -14.45
N HIS A 205 -5.28 -5.45 -14.09
CA HIS A 205 -6.36 -5.18 -15.04
C HIS A 205 -6.26 -3.77 -15.64
N LEU A 206 -5.94 -2.77 -14.82
CA LEU A 206 -5.72 -1.40 -15.30
C LEU A 206 -4.49 -1.31 -16.21
N ALA A 207 -3.38 -1.99 -15.86
CA ALA A 207 -2.16 -2.03 -16.66
C ALA A 207 -2.43 -2.62 -18.06
N LEU A 208 -3.13 -3.75 -18.14
CA LEU A 208 -3.50 -4.40 -19.41
C LEU A 208 -4.45 -3.53 -20.24
N ARG A 209 -5.46 -2.93 -19.63
CA ARG A 209 -6.44 -2.09 -20.32
C ARG A 209 -5.83 -0.78 -20.85
N SER A 210 -4.77 -0.28 -20.21
CA SER A 210 -4.04 0.90 -20.71
C SER A 210 -3.30 0.61 -22.03
N GLU A 211 -2.80 -0.61 -22.20
CA GLU A 211 -2.17 -1.07 -23.45
C GLU A 211 -3.19 -1.22 -24.59
N GLU A 212 -4.37 -1.80 -24.34
CA GLU A 212 -5.43 -1.95 -25.35
C GLU A 212 -5.88 -0.59 -25.93
N ARG A 213 -5.98 0.44 -25.05
CA ARG A 213 -6.35 1.80 -25.48
C ARG A 213 -5.25 2.48 -26.31
N ARG A 214 -3.98 2.15 -26.12
CA ARG A 214 -2.88 2.66 -26.94
C ARG A 214 -2.87 2.04 -28.33
N VAL A 215 -3.00 0.72 -28.40
CA VAL A 215 -3.06 -0.03 -29.68
C VAL A 215 -4.25 0.42 -30.52
N GLY A 216 -5.42 0.67 -29.93
CA GLY A 216 -6.59 1.15 -30.63
C GLY A 216 -6.54 2.59 -31.14
N LYS A 217 -5.54 3.39 -30.73
CA LYS A 217 -5.32 4.76 -31.24
C LYS A 217 -4.24 4.84 -32.35
N GLU A 218 -3.50 3.78 -32.57
CA GLU A 218 -2.48 3.66 -33.61
C GLU A 218 -3.01 3.00 -34.90
N CYS A 219 -4.26 2.52 -34.89
CA CYS A 219 -5.05 2.08 -36.04
C CYS A 219 -6.02 3.16 -36.46
#